data_b055819e2084459d2f52de0bf45be31d
#
_entry.id   b055819e2084459d2f52de0bf45be31d
#
_cell.length_a   1.000
_cell.length_b   1.000
_cell.length_c   1.000
_cell.angle_alpha   90.00
_cell.angle_beta   90.00
_cell.angle_gamma   90.00
#
_symmetry.space_group_name_H-M   'P 1'
#
loop_
_entity.id
_entity.type
_entity.pdbx_description
1 polymer ?
#
loop_
_entity_poly.entity_id
_entity_poly.type
_entity_poly.pdbx_seq_one_letter_code
_entity_poly.pdbx_strand_id
1 'polypeptide(L)'
;MKRSFGEDELVGRLRRLLPATSDAVHAGIGDDCAAVTGGKRGVLLLLKTDCVVEGRHFLAGDASSAVGWKAACRAVSDIAACGGESCFALVTCVLQHAQTGRWLEGLYRGLSRAARAYQFEIVGGELARTEGPAMISVAMTGEVLRRKFVPRGGGRPGDFLYVTGVLGGSMRSGWHLRFTPRAAEAGWLTEHFRPRAMMDVSDGLAADLPRLAAASGTGFVLDPSCVPRRRGASVRQALGEGEDFELLFAVAPSRATLLEAAWRKQFPSVKLSRIGRLAPAGTAEGLELASGFDHFAL
;
A
#
# COMPACT_ATOMS: atom_id res chain seq x y z
N MET A 1 5.80 -20.81 26.74
CA MET A 1 5.36 -20.35 25.43
C MET A 1 5.99 -18.98 25.17
N LYS A 2 6.79 -18.81 24.09
CA LYS A 2 7.25 -17.48 23.67
C LYS A 2 6.03 -16.72 23.18
N ARG A 3 5.78 -15.54 23.75
CA ARG A 3 4.68 -14.64 23.31
C ARG A 3 4.98 -14.20 21.88
N SER A 4 4.16 -14.59 20.93
CA SER A 4 4.20 -14.07 19.57
C SER A 4 3.69 -12.63 19.61
N PHE A 5 4.42 -11.71 19.01
CA PHE A 5 4.01 -10.30 18.86
C PHE A 5 3.57 -10.09 17.43
N GLY A 6 2.43 -9.45 17.24
CA GLY A 6 2.01 -8.99 15.91
C GLY A 6 2.91 -7.87 15.38
N GLU A 7 2.86 -7.65 14.07
CA GLU A 7 3.68 -6.65 13.38
C GLU A 7 3.51 -5.25 13.97
N ASP A 8 2.27 -4.80 14.16
CA ASP A 8 1.96 -3.47 14.68
C ASP A 8 2.52 -3.26 16.10
N GLU A 9 2.50 -4.31 16.94
CA GLU A 9 3.10 -4.26 18.29
C GLU A 9 4.62 -4.11 18.21
N LEU A 10 5.27 -4.87 17.30
CA LEU A 10 6.72 -4.79 17.09
C LEU A 10 7.13 -3.41 16.57
N VAL A 11 6.44 -2.88 15.57
CA VAL A 11 6.68 -1.53 15.04
C VAL A 11 6.52 -0.47 16.14
N GLY A 12 5.46 -0.59 16.97
CA GLY A 12 5.26 0.30 18.11
C GLY A 12 6.39 0.23 19.16
N ARG A 13 6.99 -0.95 19.38
CA ARG A 13 8.16 -1.12 20.27
C ARG A 13 9.42 -0.48 19.69
N LEU A 14 9.70 -0.74 18.41
CA LEU A 14 10.86 -0.16 17.71
C LEU A 14 10.80 1.37 17.71
N ARG A 15 9.63 1.94 17.45
CA ARG A 15 9.43 3.40 17.48
C ARG A 15 9.83 4.03 18.82
N ARG A 16 9.59 3.34 19.95
CA ARG A 16 9.97 3.83 21.29
C ARG A 16 11.48 3.81 21.57
N LEU A 17 12.25 3.05 20.78
CA LEU A 17 13.72 2.98 20.90
C LEU A 17 14.43 4.07 20.09
N LEU A 18 13.72 4.71 19.19
CA LEU A 18 14.29 5.72 18.33
C LEU A 18 14.19 7.12 18.95
N PRO A 19 15.14 8.01 18.69
CA PRO A 19 15.05 9.39 19.12
C PRO A 19 13.85 10.09 18.47
N ALA A 20 13.41 11.19 19.08
CA ALA A 20 12.37 12.04 18.52
C ALA A 20 12.78 12.55 17.13
N THR A 21 11.82 12.59 16.21
CA THR A 21 12.03 13.16 14.88
C THR A 21 12.01 14.69 14.94
N SER A 22 12.72 15.34 14.02
CA SER A 22 12.71 16.80 13.88
C SER A 22 11.44 17.31 13.18
N ASP A 23 11.22 18.62 13.19
CA ASP A 23 10.11 19.29 12.49
C ASP A 23 10.15 19.12 10.95
N ALA A 24 11.26 18.61 10.42
CA ALA A 24 11.36 18.25 9.01
C ALA A 24 10.54 17.02 8.64
N VAL A 25 10.12 16.17 9.61
CA VAL A 25 9.34 14.96 9.39
C VAL A 25 7.86 15.27 9.57
N HIS A 26 7.09 15.21 8.47
CA HIS A 26 5.65 15.45 8.44
C HIS A 26 4.83 14.19 8.66
N ALA A 27 5.33 13.06 8.19
CA ALA A 27 4.82 11.71 8.47
C ALA A 27 6.02 10.77 8.65
N GLY A 28 5.92 9.80 9.53
CA GLY A 28 7.01 8.87 9.84
C GLY A 28 6.50 7.45 10.03
N ILE A 29 7.11 6.70 10.95
CA ILE A 29 6.75 5.31 11.24
C ILE A 29 5.26 5.19 11.57
N GLY A 30 4.55 4.38 10.80
CA GLY A 30 3.11 4.15 10.91
C GLY A 30 2.30 4.77 9.77
N ASP A 31 2.95 5.43 8.81
CA ASP A 31 2.37 5.88 7.54
C ASP A 31 2.92 5.01 6.37
N ASP A 32 2.32 5.10 5.19
CA ASP A 32 2.74 4.31 4.01
C ASP A 32 4.14 4.73 3.55
N CYS A 33 4.45 6.03 3.62
CA CYS A 33 5.77 6.58 3.38
C CYS A 33 6.19 7.51 4.52
N ALA A 34 7.49 7.62 4.75
CA ALA A 34 7.98 8.78 5.47
C ALA A 34 7.89 10.00 4.54
N ALA A 35 7.28 11.09 5.03
CA ALA A 35 7.18 12.35 4.32
C ALA A 35 8.03 13.40 5.06
N VAL A 36 9.05 13.93 4.39
CA VAL A 36 10.00 14.88 4.96
C VAL A 36 10.08 16.16 4.14
N THR A 37 10.53 17.23 4.78
CA THR A 37 10.80 18.48 4.06
C THR A 37 11.88 18.23 3.00
N GLY A 38 11.52 18.40 1.73
CA GLY A 38 12.44 18.27 0.61
C GLY A 38 13.17 19.60 0.31
N GLY A 39 14.09 19.56 -0.66
CA GLY A 39 14.84 20.75 -1.07
C GLY A 39 14.01 21.81 -1.83
N LYS A 40 12.84 21.45 -2.35
CA LYS A 40 11.95 22.35 -3.12
C LYS A 40 10.87 22.92 -2.19
N ARG A 41 10.66 24.24 -2.24
CA ARG A 41 9.62 24.92 -1.45
C ARG A 41 8.23 24.39 -1.79
N GLY A 42 7.47 23.99 -0.76
CA GLY A 42 6.10 23.47 -0.93
C GLY A 42 6.00 22.04 -1.44
N VAL A 43 7.12 21.32 -1.54
CA VAL A 43 7.20 19.91 -1.90
C VAL A 43 7.71 19.11 -0.70
N LEU A 44 7.11 17.97 -0.46
CA LEU A 44 7.61 16.96 0.47
C LEU A 44 8.31 15.86 -0.32
N LEU A 45 9.43 15.40 0.21
CA LEU A 45 10.10 14.18 -0.25
C LEU A 45 9.46 12.99 0.45
N LEU A 46 9.04 11.99 -0.30
CA LEU A 46 8.55 10.73 0.18
C LEU A 46 9.68 9.70 0.14
N LEU A 47 9.81 8.94 1.22
CA LEU A 47 10.80 7.86 1.36
C LEU A 47 10.07 6.57 1.67
N LYS A 48 10.30 5.55 0.86
CA LYS A 48 9.73 4.21 1.04
C LYS A 48 10.80 3.15 0.82
N THR A 49 10.72 2.08 1.60
CA THR A 49 11.40 0.81 1.30
C THR A 49 10.39 -0.32 1.42
N ASP A 50 10.46 -1.25 0.49
CA ASP A 50 9.63 -2.44 0.50
C ASP A 50 10.43 -3.64 -0.02
N CYS A 51 10.04 -4.86 0.37
CA CYS A 51 10.72 -6.05 -0.10
C CYS A 51 9.76 -7.16 -0.51
N VAL A 52 10.20 -8.00 -1.43
CA VAL A 52 9.56 -9.27 -1.75
C VAL A 52 10.51 -10.42 -1.41
N VAL A 53 9.99 -11.43 -0.71
CA VAL A 53 10.74 -12.59 -0.23
C VAL A 53 10.16 -13.85 -0.85
N GLU A 54 11.03 -14.73 -1.35
CA GLU A 54 10.66 -16.03 -1.91
C GLU A 54 9.96 -16.89 -0.85
N GLY A 55 8.91 -17.61 -1.26
CA GLY A 55 8.08 -18.41 -0.36
C GLY A 55 7.04 -17.61 0.43
N ARG A 56 7.06 -16.26 0.35
CA ARG A 56 6.08 -15.36 0.97
C ARG A 56 5.35 -14.51 -0.05
N HIS A 57 6.08 -13.77 -0.84
CA HIS A 57 5.54 -12.81 -1.80
C HIS A 57 5.56 -13.30 -3.24
N PHE A 58 6.41 -14.28 -3.53
CA PHE A 58 6.53 -14.99 -4.80
C PHE A 58 7.07 -16.40 -4.59
N LEU A 59 6.87 -17.27 -5.54
CA LEU A 59 7.36 -18.65 -5.53
C LEU A 59 8.54 -18.83 -6.50
N ALA A 60 9.38 -19.85 -6.29
CA ALA A 60 10.52 -20.15 -7.14
C ALA A 60 10.14 -20.34 -8.63
N GLY A 61 8.93 -20.81 -8.91
CA GLY A 61 8.42 -21.02 -10.28
C GLY A 61 7.82 -19.78 -10.94
N ASP A 62 7.69 -18.66 -10.22
CA ASP A 62 7.12 -17.46 -10.79
C ASP A 62 8.08 -16.79 -11.78
N ALA A 63 7.52 -16.23 -12.86
CA ALA A 63 8.31 -15.52 -13.85
C ALA A 63 9.06 -14.34 -13.21
N SER A 64 10.40 -14.33 -13.32
CA SER A 64 11.23 -13.29 -12.70
C SER A 64 10.83 -11.88 -13.12
N SER A 65 10.30 -11.69 -14.34
CA SER A 65 9.77 -10.40 -14.78
C SER A 65 8.48 -9.98 -14.07
N ALA A 66 7.67 -10.93 -13.61
CA ALA A 66 6.51 -10.64 -12.77
C ALA A 66 6.94 -10.29 -11.34
N VAL A 67 7.97 -10.98 -10.82
CA VAL A 67 8.57 -10.66 -9.52
C VAL A 67 9.15 -9.23 -9.52
N GLY A 68 9.88 -8.86 -10.58
CA GLY A 68 10.43 -7.50 -10.72
C GLY A 68 9.34 -6.43 -10.82
N TRP A 69 8.27 -6.70 -11.58
CA TRP A 69 7.10 -5.83 -11.61
C TRP A 69 6.50 -5.63 -10.22
N LYS A 70 6.23 -6.74 -9.51
CA LYS A 70 5.67 -6.71 -8.16
C LYS A 70 6.55 -5.92 -7.20
N ALA A 71 7.86 -6.20 -7.17
CA ALA A 71 8.80 -5.55 -6.26
C ALA A 71 8.79 -4.02 -6.39
N ALA A 72 8.77 -3.50 -7.63
CA ALA A 72 8.68 -2.06 -7.86
C ALA A 72 7.28 -1.51 -7.55
N CYS A 73 6.23 -2.21 -8.01
CA CYS A 73 4.86 -1.72 -7.89
C CYS A 73 4.36 -1.63 -6.45
N ARG A 74 4.88 -2.42 -5.52
CA ARG A 74 4.58 -2.26 -4.09
C ARG A 74 5.00 -0.87 -3.60
N ALA A 75 6.25 -0.49 -3.82
CA ALA A 75 6.74 0.84 -3.41
C ALA A 75 6.00 1.99 -4.14
N VAL A 76 5.65 1.80 -5.43
CA VAL A 76 4.83 2.76 -6.19
C VAL A 76 3.44 2.92 -5.56
N SER A 77 2.83 1.81 -5.08
CA SER A 77 1.52 1.83 -4.44
C SER A 77 1.51 2.71 -3.18
N ASP A 78 2.52 2.56 -2.33
CA ASP A 78 2.67 3.38 -1.12
C ASP A 78 2.90 4.87 -1.42
N ILE A 79 3.78 5.17 -2.40
CA ILE A 79 4.01 6.56 -2.84
C ILE A 79 2.71 7.17 -3.35
N ALA A 80 1.93 6.41 -4.13
CA ALA A 80 0.65 6.85 -4.66
C ALA A 80 -0.38 7.04 -3.54
N ALA A 81 -0.43 6.13 -2.54
CA ALA A 81 -1.32 6.25 -1.38
C ALA A 81 -1.08 7.54 -0.59
N CYS A 82 0.14 8.07 -0.59
CA CYS A 82 0.47 9.39 -0.03
C CYS A 82 0.14 10.57 -0.97
N GLY A 83 -0.41 10.31 -2.16
CA GLY A 83 -0.70 11.33 -3.20
C GLY A 83 0.53 11.79 -3.97
N GLY A 84 1.63 11.05 -3.91
CA GLY A 84 2.92 11.37 -4.51
C GLY A 84 3.16 10.73 -5.87
N GLU A 85 4.24 11.17 -6.51
CA GLU A 85 4.79 10.64 -7.74
C GLU A 85 6.17 10.03 -7.45
N SER A 86 6.43 8.81 -7.95
CA SER A 86 7.71 8.12 -7.79
C SER A 86 8.81 8.83 -8.58
N CYS A 87 10.03 8.90 -8.04
CA CYS A 87 11.15 9.59 -8.67
C CYS A 87 12.35 8.67 -8.94
N PHE A 88 12.95 8.13 -7.89
CA PHE A 88 14.17 7.32 -8.00
C PHE A 88 14.06 6.06 -7.16
N ALA A 89 14.68 4.98 -7.63
CA ALA A 89 14.73 3.71 -6.92
C ALA A 89 16.15 3.14 -6.84
N LEU A 90 16.47 2.51 -5.72
CA LEU A 90 17.60 1.63 -5.51
C LEU A 90 17.07 0.20 -5.32
N VAL A 91 17.68 -0.78 -5.97
CA VAL A 91 17.23 -2.18 -5.93
C VAL A 91 18.32 -3.05 -5.31
N THR A 92 18.04 -3.62 -4.15
CA THR A 92 18.89 -4.64 -3.52
C THR A 92 18.37 -6.02 -3.87
N CYS A 93 19.21 -6.88 -4.45
CA CYS A 93 18.88 -8.27 -4.75
C CYS A 93 19.78 -9.19 -3.92
N VAL A 94 19.18 -9.93 -2.99
CA VAL A 94 19.84 -11.01 -2.24
C VAL A 94 19.38 -12.33 -2.84
N LEU A 95 20.26 -13.06 -3.54
CA LEU A 95 19.91 -14.13 -4.45
C LEU A 95 20.53 -15.46 -4.04
N GLN A 96 19.81 -16.56 -4.28
CA GLN A 96 20.35 -17.93 -4.18
C GLN A 96 21.21 -18.27 -5.40
N HIS A 97 21.97 -19.36 -5.33
CA HIS A 97 22.71 -19.88 -6.48
C HIS A 97 21.80 -20.26 -7.67
N ALA A 98 20.56 -20.65 -7.41
CA ALA A 98 19.59 -21.00 -8.44
C ALA A 98 19.15 -19.80 -9.30
N GLN A 99 19.17 -18.57 -8.78
CA GLN A 99 18.90 -17.37 -9.56
C GLN A 99 20.11 -17.03 -10.43
N THR A 100 20.04 -17.44 -11.69
CA THR A 100 21.07 -17.21 -12.70
C THR A 100 21.04 -15.79 -13.27
N GLY A 101 22.03 -15.42 -14.10
CA GLY A 101 22.02 -14.16 -14.84
C GLY A 101 20.75 -13.95 -15.68
N ARG A 102 20.24 -15.02 -16.33
CA ARG A 102 18.98 -14.99 -17.09
C ARG A 102 17.78 -14.65 -16.20
N TRP A 103 17.73 -15.19 -14.97
CA TRP A 103 16.69 -14.87 -14.00
C TRP A 103 16.74 -13.38 -13.60
N LEU A 104 17.94 -12.90 -13.31
CA LEU A 104 18.17 -11.49 -12.93
C LEU A 104 17.83 -10.52 -14.09
N GLU A 105 18.20 -10.86 -15.32
CA GLU A 105 17.76 -10.08 -16.50
C GLU A 105 16.24 -10.03 -16.63
N GLY A 106 15.57 -11.15 -16.39
CA GLY A 106 14.11 -11.20 -16.35
C GLY A 106 13.53 -10.29 -15.28
N LEU A 107 14.08 -10.34 -14.05
CA LEU A 107 13.71 -9.44 -12.95
C LEU A 107 13.81 -7.97 -13.36
N TYR A 108 14.96 -7.58 -13.93
CA TYR A 108 15.20 -6.20 -14.37
C TYR A 108 14.32 -5.79 -15.56
N ARG A 109 13.89 -6.71 -16.42
CA ARG A 109 12.83 -6.43 -17.42
C ARG A 109 11.51 -6.04 -16.75
N GLY A 110 11.14 -6.72 -15.67
CA GLY A 110 9.95 -6.38 -14.88
C GLY A 110 10.06 -5.03 -14.18
N LEU A 111 11.17 -4.78 -13.50
CA LEU A 111 11.50 -3.50 -12.86
C LEU A 111 11.48 -2.35 -13.88
N SER A 112 12.12 -2.52 -15.04
CA SER A 112 12.17 -1.54 -16.12
C SER A 112 10.78 -1.25 -16.72
N ARG A 113 9.91 -2.25 -16.82
CA ARG A 113 8.52 -2.07 -17.24
C ARG A 113 7.76 -1.18 -16.24
N ALA A 114 7.92 -1.42 -14.93
CA ALA A 114 7.32 -0.58 -13.89
C ALA A 114 7.89 0.84 -13.92
N ALA A 115 9.21 0.99 -14.06
CA ALA A 115 9.87 2.29 -14.16
C ALA A 115 9.30 3.13 -15.32
N ARG A 116 9.12 2.52 -16.49
CA ARG A 116 8.48 3.21 -17.62
C ARG A 116 7.01 3.55 -17.39
N ALA A 117 6.26 2.63 -16.76
CA ALA A 117 4.83 2.81 -16.56
C ALA A 117 4.52 3.92 -15.52
N TYR A 118 5.38 4.07 -14.50
CA TYR A 118 5.21 5.00 -13.39
C TYR A 118 6.26 6.11 -13.36
N GLN A 119 7.05 6.25 -14.43
CA GLN A 119 7.97 7.36 -14.69
C GLN A 119 9.01 7.61 -13.59
N PHE A 120 9.58 6.55 -13.03
CA PHE A 120 10.71 6.65 -12.10
C PHE A 120 11.99 6.06 -12.71
N GLU A 121 13.15 6.43 -12.16
CA GLU A 121 14.45 5.93 -12.60
C GLU A 121 15.06 4.96 -11.57
N ILE A 122 15.61 3.85 -12.06
CA ILE A 122 16.43 2.95 -11.25
C ILE A 122 17.87 3.42 -11.35
N VAL A 123 18.40 3.98 -10.27
CA VAL A 123 19.68 4.70 -10.25
C VAL A 123 20.80 3.94 -9.56
N GLY A 124 20.54 2.75 -9.03
CA GLY A 124 21.56 1.91 -8.38
C GLY A 124 20.97 0.77 -7.58
N GLY A 125 21.77 0.16 -6.74
CA GLY A 125 21.37 -0.94 -5.87
C GLY A 125 22.54 -1.79 -5.43
N GLU A 126 22.25 -3.02 -4.95
CA GLU A 126 23.22 -3.96 -4.40
C GLU A 126 22.91 -5.38 -4.89
N LEU A 127 23.94 -6.20 -5.09
CA LEU A 127 23.82 -7.61 -5.39
C LEU A 127 24.57 -8.43 -4.33
N ALA A 128 23.86 -9.32 -3.66
CA ALA A 128 24.42 -10.22 -2.65
C ALA A 128 23.96 -11.66 -2.86
N ARG A 129 24.62 -12.60 -2.22
CA ARG A 129 24.28 -14.03 -2.22
C ARG A 129 23.76 -14.46 -0.85
N THR A 130 22.88 -15.47 -0.87
CA THR A 130 22.34 -16.12 0.33
C THR A 130 22.10 -17.61 0.10
N GLU A 131 22.20 -18.39 1.16
CA GLU A 131 21.72 -19.78 1.21
C GLU A 131 20.23 -19.86 1.63
N GLY A 132 19.66 -18.77 2.16
CA GLY A 132 18.24 -18.65 2.51
C GLY A 132 17.38 -18.21 1.31
N PRO A 133 16.10 -17.88 1.56
CA PRO A 133 15.18 -17.40 0.53
C PRO A 133 15.73 -16.16 -0.19
N ALA A 134 15.48 -16.07 -1.50
CA ALA A 134 15.80 -14.86 -2.25
C ALA A 134 14.95 -13.67 -1.79
N MET A 135 15.54 -12.49 -1.76
CA MET A 135 14.89 -11.26 -1.39
C MET A 135 15.25 -10.14 -2.38
N ILE A 136 14.25 -9.41 -2.82
CA ILE A 136 14.43 -8.19 -3.60
C ILE A 136 13.83 -7.04 -2.80
N SER A 137 14.63 -6.05 -2.46
CA SER A 137 14.19 -4.82 -1.78
C SER A 137 14.31 -3.64 -2.71
N VAL A 138 13.28 -2.78 -2.70
CA VAL A 138 13.24 -1.53 -3.46
C VAL A 138 13.14 -0.38 -2.48
N ALA A 139 14.18 0.44 -2.39
CA ALA A 139 14.12 1.73 -1.74
C ALA A 139 13.75 2.77 -2.80
N MET A 140 12.66 3.52 -2.55
CA MET A 140 12.10 4.46 -3.52
C MET A 140 11.93 5.82 -2.90
N THR A 141 12.24 6.86 -3.67
CA THR A 141 11.87 8.22 -3.36
C THR A 141 10.71 8.67 -4.21
N GLY A 142 9.90 9.56 -3.68
CA GLY A 142 8.84 10.25 -4.41
C GLY A 142 8.76 11.72 -4.00
N GLU A 143 8.03 12.50 -4.76
CA GLU A 143 7.71 13.89 -4.43
C GLU A 143 6.20 14.08 -4.38
N VAL A 144 5.73 14.93 -3.47
CA VAL A 144 4.34 15.33 -3.39
C VAL A 144 4.24 16.81 -3.04
N LEU A 145 3.38 17.56 -3.72
CA LEU A 145 3.04 18.89 -3.26
C LEU A 145 2.42 18.82 -1.87
N ARG A 146 2.91 19.60 -0.90
CA ARG A 146 2.44 19.58 0.50
C ARG A 146 0.91 19.69 0.62
N ARG A 147 0.26 20.45 -0.27
CA ARG A 147 -1.19 20.59 -0.31
C ARG A 147 -1.95 19.35 -0.82
N LYS A 148 -1.25 18.42 -1.49
CA LYS A 148 -1.78 17.17 -2.03
C LYS A 148 -1.41 15.95 -1.18
N PHE A 149 -0.48 16.11 -0.25
CA PHE A 149 -0.09 15.04 0.65
C PHE A 149 -1.30 14.57 1.47
N VAL A 150 -1.55 13.29 1.45
CA VAL A 150 -2.59 12.63 2.25
C VAL A 150 -1.93 11.62 3.17
N PRO A 151 -1.95 11.82 4.48
CA PRO A 151 -1.45 10.84 5.43
C PRO A 151 -2.43 9.67 5.59
N ARG A 152 -1.98 8.59 6.18
CA ARG A 152 -2.84 7.48 6.62
C ARG A 152 -3.86 7.95 7.66
N GLY A 153 -3.49 8.89 8.52
CA GLY A 153 -4.33 9.52 9.53
C GLY A 153 -4.90 10.87 9.08
N GLY A 154 -5.97 11.32 9.76
CA GLY A 154 -6.61 12.61 9.47
C GLY A 154 -8.09 12.50 9.14
N GLY A 155 -8.61 11.29 9.05
CA GLY A 155 -10.02 11.00 8.93
C GLY A 155 -10.80 11.45 10.19
N ARG A 156 -12.08 11.69 10.03
CA ARG A 156 -12.96 12.17 11.12
C ARG A 156 -14.19 11.26 11.25
N PRO A 157 -14.74 11.10 12.45
CA PRO A 157 -16.03 10.41 12.59
C PRO A 157 -17.07 10.97 11.63
N GLY A 158 -17.76 10.09 10.93
CA GLY A 158 -18.74 10.44 9.89
C GLY A 158 -18.19 10.48 8.46
N ASP A 159 -16.86 10.50 8.26
CA ASP A 159 -16.29 10.39 6.91
C ASP A 159 -16.63 9.04 6.29
N PHE A 160 -17.01 9.04 5.02
CA PHE A 160 -17.28 7.81 4.29
C PHE A 160 -15.98 7.12 3.86
N LEU A 161 -15.96 5.80 4.03
CA LEU A 161 -14.87 4.94 3.63
C LEU A 161 -15.12 4.37 2.24
N TYR A 162 -14.12 4.50 1.39
CA TYR A 162 -14.13 3.99 0.02
C TYR A 162 -12.97 3.05 -0.24
N VAL A 163 -13.21 2.09 -1.12
CA VAL A 163 -12.15 1.26 -1.70
C VAL A 163 -12.27 1.26 -3.22
N THR A 164 -11.13 1.28 -3.90
CA THR A 164 -11.06 1.13 -5.35
C THR A 164 -11.05 -0.33 -5.77
N GLY A 165 -11.37 -0.61 -7.03
CA GLY A 165 -11.22 -1.92 -7.66
C GLY A 165 -12.01 -3.03 -7.00
N VAL A 166 -11.36 -4.19 -6.80
CA VAL A 166 -11.94 -5.41 -6.20
C VAL A 166 -10.91 -6.14 -5.35
N LEU A 167 -11.35 -6.69 -4.23
CA LEU A 167 -10.51 -7.32 -3.21
C LEU A 167 -10.64 -8.85 -3.19
N GLY A 168 -9.62 -9.50 -2.63
CA GLY A 168 -9.53 -10.93 -2.36
C GLY A 168 -9.26 -11.79 -3.59
N GLY A 169 -8.78 -13.00 -3.37
CA GLY A 169 -8.40 -13.94 -4.42
C GLY A 169 -7.16 -13.51 -5.20
N SER A 170 -6.33 -12.61 -4.66
CA SER A 170 -5.17 -12.04 -5.31
C SER A 170 -4.13 -13.10 -5.67
N MET A 171 -3.78 -13.97 -4.71
CA MET A 171 -2.85 -15.08 -4.93
C MET A 171 -3.41 -16.09 -5.96
N ARG A 172 -4.64 -16.55 -5.77
CA ARG A 172 -5.27 -17.54 -6.63
C ARG A 172 -5.41 -17.08 -8.08
N SER A 173 -5.69 -15.80 -8.30
CA SER A 173 -5.83 -15.23 -9.66
C SER A 173 -4.50 -14.83 -10.30
N GLY A 174 -3.39 -14.86 -9.55
CA GLY A 174 -2.10 -14.31 -9.95
C GLY A 174 -2.09 -12.78 -10.02
N TRP A 175 -3.11 -12.13 -9.45
CA TRP A 175 -3.18 -10.66 -9.42
C TRP A 175 -2.00 -10.05 -8.66
N HIS A 176 -1.61 -10.65 -7.54
CA HIS A 176 -0.47 -10.24 -6.71
C HIS A 176 0.86 -10.08 -7.46
N LEU A 177 1.01 -10.71 -8.63
CA LEU A 177 2.21 -10.58 -9.49
C LEU A 177 2.05 -9.59 -10.64
N ARG A 178 0.83 -9.07 -10.87
CA ARG A 178 0.51 -8.24 -12.04
C ARG A 178 -0.40 -7.05 -11.73
N PHE A 179 -0.65 -6.78 -10.45
CA PHE A 179 -1.49 -5.66 -10.06
C PHE A 179 -0.99 -4.33 -10.63
N THR A 180 -1.88 -3.38 -10.73
CA THR A 180 -1.63 -2.03 -11.22
C THR A 180 -1.83 -1.07 -10.05
N PRO A 181 -0.76 -0.47 -9.50
CA PRO A 181 -0.86 0.61 -8.52
C PRO A 181 -1.79 1.71 -8.96
N ARG A 182 -2.60 2.21 -8.05
CA ARG A 182 -3.63 3.22 -8.31
C ARG A 182 -3.06 4.64 -8.33
N ALA A 183 -1.91 4.84 -8.99
CA ALA A 183 -1.21 6.12 -9.01
C ALA A 183 -2.02 7.23 -9.73
N ALA A 184 -2.63 6.92 -10.86
CA ALA A 184 -3.46 7.88 -11.59
C ALA A 184 -4.71 8.26 -10.80
N GLU A 185 -5.34 7.28 -10.16
CA GLU A 185 -6.52 7.45 -9.32
C GLU A 185 -6.19 8.28 -8.07
N ALA A 186 -5.09 7.99 -7.41
CA ALA A 186 -4.62 8.73 -6.23
C ALA A 186 -4.30 10.18 -6.56
N GLY A 187 -3.55 10.43 -7.63
CA GLY A 187 -3.23 11.78 -8.12
C GLY A 187 -4.50 12.60 -8.42
N TRP A 188 -5.47 11.99 -9.08
CA TRP A 188 -6.74 12.63 -9.37
C TRP A 188 -7.57 12.89 -8.10
N LEU A 189 -7.63 11.93 -7.18
CA LEU A 189 -8.32 12.10 -5.89
C LEU A 189 -7.75 13.27 -5.08
N THR A 190 -6.42 13.35 -4.98
CA THR A 190 -5.75 14.40 -4.19
C THR A 190 -5.92 15.78 -4.80
N GLU A 191 -5.98 15.90 -6.14
CA GLU A 191 -6.23 17.17 -6.82
C GLU A 191 -7.67 17.65 -6.64
N HIS A 192 -8.65 16.76 -6.83
CA HIS A 192 -10.04 17.17 -6.97
C HIS A 192 -10.87 16.99 -5.68
N PHE A 193 -10.58 15.98 -4.87
CA PHE A 193 -11.42 15.58 -3.73
C PHE A 193 -10.74 15.65 -2.37
N ARG A 194 -9.41 15.65 -2.33
CA ARG A 194 -8.61 15.77 -1.11
C ARG A 194 -9.10 14.83 -0.01
N PRO A 195 -8.90 13.52 -0.14
CA PRO A 195 -9.17 12.57 0.93
C PRO A 195 -8.53 13.05 2.24
N ARG A 196 -9.17 12.79 3.37
CA ARG A 196 -8.61 13.16 4.68
C ARG A 196 -7.62 12.14 5.20
N ALA A 197 -7.82 10.89 4.82
CA ALA A 197 -6.95 9.76 5.12
C ALA A 197 -6.92 8.85 3.90
N MET A 198 -5.77 8.25 3.60
CA MET A 198 -5.61 7.32 2.49
C MET A 198 -4.45 6.37 2.78
N MET A 199 -4.58 5.13 2.33
CA MET A 199 -3.55 4.11 2.29
C MET A 199 -3.87 3.11 1.18
N ASP A 200 -2.94 2.22 0.85
CA ASP A 200 -3.26 1.07 0.02
C ASP A 200 -3.69 -0.15 0.86
N VAL A 201 -4.31 -1.14 0.20
CA VAL A 201 -4.73 -2.41 0.83
C VAL A 201 -3.71 -3.47 0.45
N SER A 202 -2.75 -3.71 1.33
CA SER A 202 -1.65 -4.67 1.14
C SER A 202 -1.79 -5.93 2.00
N ASP A 203 -2.24 -5.80 3.25
CA ASP A 203 -2.40 -6.92 4.21
C ASP A 203 -3.86 -7.38 4.34
N GLY A 204 -4.73 -6.81 3.52
CA GLY A 204 -6.16 -7.05 3.53
C GLY A 204 -6.92 -6.04 4.37
N LEU A 205 -8.15 -5.79 3.96
CA LEU A 205 -9.00 -4.75 4.55
C LEU A 205 -9.18 -4.93 6.07
N ALA A 206 -9.15 -6.18 6.56
CA ALA A 206 -9.27 -6.48 7.98
C ALA A 206 -8.04 -6.08 8.82
N ALA A 207 -6.87 -5.88 8.21
CA ALA A 207 -5.70 -5.28 8.85
C ALA A 207 -5.63 -3.77 8.58
N ASP A 208 -5.85 -3.36 7.34
CA ASP A 208 -5.54 -2.00 6.88
C ASP A 208 -6.59 -0.97 7.32
N LEU A 209 -7.89 -1.34 7.36
CA LEU A 209 -8.93 -0.44 7.85
C LEU A 209 -8.76 -0.07 9.35
N PRO A 210 -8.49 -1.01 10.27
CA PRO A 210 -8.13 -0.69 11.65
C PRO A 210 -6.91 0.25 11.77
N ARG A 211 -5.87 0.05 10.93
CA ARG A 211 -4.68 0.91 10.91
C ARG A 211 -5.01 2.35 10.48
N LEU A 212 -5.82 2.52 9.43
CA LEU A 212 -6.30 3.83 9.00
C LEU A 212 -7.14 4.52 10.07
N ALA A 213 -8.06 3.78 10.69
CA ALA A 213 -8.91 4.31 11.76
C ALA A 213 -8.07 4.70 12.99
N ALA A 214 -7.13 3.85 13.43
CA ALA A 214 -6.24 4.12 14.56
C ALA A 214 -5.34 5.33 14.29
N ALA A 215 -4.76 5.44 13.09
CA ALA A 215 -3.95 6.61 12.69
C ALA A 215 -4.78 7.91 12.67
N SER A 216 -6.09 7.80 12.42
CA SER A 216 -7.05 8.92 12.46
C SER A 216 -7.59 9.21 13.87
N GLY A 217 -7.26 8.41 14.89
CA GLY A 217 -7.84 8.54 16.23
C GLY A 217 -9.35 8.23 16.26
N THR A 218 -9.83 7.40 15.35
CA THR A 218 -11.26 7.07 15.17
C THR A 218 -11.50 5.57 15.29
N GLY A 219 -12.76 5.18 15.30
CA GLY A 219 -13.23 3.84 15.01
C GLY A 219 -13.81 3.77 13.59
N PHE A 220 -14.49 2.68 13.27
CA PHE A 220 -15.14 2.47 11.97
C PHE A 220 -16.39 1.59 12.10
N VAL A 221 -17.29 1.76 11.12
CA VAL A 221 -18.39 0.84 10.83
C VAL A 221 -18.26 0.44 9.36
N LEU A 222 -17.98 -0.84 9.11
CA LEU A 222 -17.86 -1.45 7.79
C LEU A 222 -19.16 -2.19 7.46
N ASP A 223 -19.62 -2.10 6.21
CA ASP A 223 -20.64 -2.98 5.66
C ASP A 223 -19.95 -4.04 4.76
N PRO A 224 -19.78 -5.28 5.23
CA PRO A 224 -19.11 -6.34 4.46
C PRO A 224 -19.82 -6.66 3.14
N SER A 225 -21.13 -6.38 3.03
CA SER A 225 -21.91 -6.61 1.80
C SER A 225 -21.53 -5.63 0.68
N CYS A 226 -21.06 -4.44 1.05
CA CYS A 226 -20.60 -3.40 0.13
C CYS A 226 -19.16 -3.58 -0.34
N VAL A 227 -18.38 -4.47 0.28
CA VAL A 227 -16.99 -4.73 -0.11
C VAL A 227 -16.92 -5.39 -1.50
N PRO A 228 -16.28 -4.75 -2.47
CA PRO A 228 -16.20 -5.29 -3.83
C PRO A 228 -15.28 -6.52 -3.87
N ARG A 229 -15.74 -7.60 -4.47
CA ARG A 229 -15.02 -8.86 -4.50
C ARG A 229 -14.57 -9.23 -5.90
N ARG A 230 -13.35 -9.77 -6.01
CA ARG A 230 -12.88 -10.41 -7.23
C ARG A 230 -13.76 -11.63 -7.53
N ARG A 231 -13.99 -11.92 -8.81
CA ARG A 231 -14.82 -13.05 -9.23
C ARG A 231 -14.36 -14.35 -8.57
N GLY A 232 -15.28 -15.01 -7.85
CA GLY A 232 -15.03 -16.25 -7.12
C GLY A 232 -14.35 -16.08 -5.76
N ALA A 233 -14.12 -14.85 -5.28
CA ALA A 233 -13.68 -14.60 -3.91
C ALA A 233 -14.89 -14.55 -2.96
N SER A 234 -14.73 -15.14 -1.78
CA SER A 234 -15.67 -14.99 -0.67
C SER A 234 -15.51 -13.63 0.03
N VAL A 235 -16.48 -13.24 0.86
CA VAL A 235 -16.36 -12.04 1.72
C VAL A 235 -15.13 -12.16 2.61
N ARG A 236 -14.91 -13.30 3.24
CA ARG A 236 -13.75 -13.55 4.11
C ARG A 236 -12.43 -13.33 3.38
N GLN A 237 -12.32 -13.78 2.13
CA GLN A 237 -11.13 -13.57 1.31
C GLN A 237 -10.93 -12.09 0.95
N ALA A 238 -12.01 -11.39 0.58
CA ALA A 238 -11.94 -9.97 0.26
C ALA A 238 -11.58 -9.10 1.48
N LEU A 239 -11.89 -9.56 2.69
CA LEU A 239 -11.51 -8.86 3.91
C LEU A 239 -10.07 -9.17 4.33
N GLY A 240 -9.59 -10.42 4.20
CA GLY A 240 -8.39 -10.87 4.91
C GLY A 240 -7.21 -11.36 4.07
N GLU A 241 -7.33 -11.56 2.75
CA GLU A 241 -6.22 -12.15 1.98
C GLU A 241 -5.07 -11.18 1.69
N GLY A 242 -5.34 -9.90 1.52
CA GLY A 242 -4.31 -8.93 1.14
C GLY A 242 -3.77 -9.07 -0.29
N GLU A 243 -2.66 -8.37 -0.56
CA GLU A 243 -1.97 -8.32 -1.86
C GLU A 243 -2.86 -7.79 -3.01
N ASP A 244 -3.84 -6.94 -2.69
CA ASP A 244 -4.75 -6.36 -3.66
C ASP A 244 -4.25 -5.04 -4.24
N PHE A 245 -3.55 -4.23 -3.43
CA PHE A 245 -2.97 -2.94 -3.80
C PHE A 245 -3.99 -1.97 -4.41
N GLU A 246 -5.17 -1.96 -3.83
CA GLU A 246 -6.22 -0.98 -4.09
C GLU A 246 -6.16 0.15 -3.06
N LEU A 247 -6.71 1.33 -3.35
CA LEU A 247 -6.75 2.43 -2.38
C LEU A 247 -7.92 2.25 -1.40
N LEU A 248 -7.64 2.44 -0.11
CA LEU A 248 -8.59 2.65 0.97
C LEU A 248 -8.49 4.10 1.42
N PHE A 249 -9.60 4.84 1.42
CA PHE A 249 -9.55 6.25 1.78
C PHE A 249 -10.84 6.77 2.43
N ALA A 250 -10.71 7.87 3.16
CA ALA A 250 -11.80 8.54 3.86
C ALA A 250 -12.09 9.92 3.26
N VAL A 251 -13.37 10.21 2.98
CA VAL A 251 -13.82 11.47 2.38
C VAL A 251 -15.00 12.03 3.17
N ALA A 252 -15.02 13.36 3.34
CA ALA A 252 -16.14 14.06 3.96
C ALA A 252 -17.47 13.74 3.26
N PRO A 253 -18.58 13.52 3.98
CA PRO A 253 -19.88 13.18 3.41
C PRO A 253 -20.36 14.19 2.37
N SER A 254 -20.06 15.47 2.55
CA SER A 254 -20.44 16.55 1.61
C SER A 254 -19.82 16.43 0.22
N ARG A 255 -18.78 15.63 0.06
CA ARG A 255 -18.09 15.38 -1.22
C ARG A 255 -18.48 14.06 -1.88
N ALA A 256 -19.17 13.18 -1.18
CA ALA A 256 -19.41 11.79 -1.60
C ALA A 256 -20.16 11.68 -2.93
N THR A 257 -21.32 12.33 -3.06
CA THR A 257 -22.15 12.26 -4.27
C THR A 257 -21.40 12.77 -5.50
N LEU A 258 -20.68 13.88 -5.34
CA LEU A 258 -19.88 14.45 -6.43
C LEU A 258 -18.72 13.53 -6.80
N LEU A 259 -18.03 12.95 -5.80
CA LEU A 259 -16.96 11.98 -6.02
C LEU A 259 -17.45 10.77 -6.82
N GLU A 260 -18.54 10.15 -6.38
CA GLU A 260 -19.08 8.94 -7.01
C GLU A 260 -19.50 9.19 -8.47
N ALA A 261 -20.08 10.35 -8.76
CA ALA A 261 -20.46 10.74 -10.11
C ALA A 261 -19.24 11.03 -11.00
N ALA A 262 -18.27 11.79 -10.48
CA ALA A 262 -17.06 12.16 -11.21
C ALA A 262 -16.14 10.97 -11.45
N TRP A 263 -16.03 10.05 -10.46
CA TRP A 263 -15.23 8.83 -10.57
C TRP A 263 -15.69 7.93 -11.72
N ARG A 264 -17.00 7.66 -11.83
CA ARG A 264 -17.56 6.83 -12.90
C ARG A 264 -17.24 7.37 -14.29
N LYS A 265 -17.16 8.69 -14.42
CA LYS A 265 -16.81 9.35 -15.67
C LYS A 265 -15.30 9.27 -15.96
N GLN A 266 -14.47 9.48 -14.94
CA GLN A 266 -13.01 9.54 -15.05
C GLN A 266 -12.38 8.16 -15.17
N PHE A 267 -12.85 7.20 -14.37
CA PHE A 267 -12.30 5.85 -14.27
C PHE A 267 -13.39 4.77 -14.46
N PRO A 268 -13.97 4.68 -15.66
CA PRO A 268 -15.10 3.76 -15.90
C PRO A 268 -14.73 2.27 -15.72
N SER A 269 -13.44 1.93 -15.83
CA SER A 269 -12.93 0.55 -15.66
C SER A 269 -12.50 0.22 -14.22
N VAL A 270 -12.43 1.21 -13.33
CA VAL A 270 -12.02 1.02 -11.93
C VAL A 270 -13.22 1.28 -11.01
N LYS A 271 -13.72 0.21 -10.40
CA LYS A 271 -14.85 0.32 -9.47
C LYS A 271 -14.47 1.19 -8.28
N LEU A 272 -15.38 2.06 -7.84
CA LEU A 272 -15.32 2.75 -6.56
C LEU A 272 -16.49 2.24 -5.70
N SER A 273 -16.19 1.77 -4.50
CA SER A 273 -17.20 1.25 -3.59
C SER A 273 -17.13 1.98 -2.26
N ARG A 274 -18.27 2.53 -1.82
CA ARG A 274 -18.41 3.02 -0.45
C ARG A 274 -18.69 1.81 0.44
N ILE A 275 -17.79 1.53 1.37
CA ILE A 275 -17.81 0.31 2.17
C ILE A 275 -18.21 0.55 3.63
N GLY A 276 -18.35 1.81 4.06
CA GLY A 276 -18.65 2.14 5.43
C GLY A 276 -18.37 3.60 5.76
N ARG A 277 -18.07 3.84 7.03
CA ARG A 277 -17.73 5.18 7.54
C ARG A 277 -16.78 5.09 8.73
N LEU A 278 -16.03 6.14 8.99
CA LEU A 278 -15.34 6.33 10.25
C LEU A 278 -16.35 6.65 11.35
N ALA A 279 -16.08 6.21 12.57
CA ALA A 279 -16.93 6.29 13.73
C ALA A 279 -16.16 6.87 14.93
N PRO A 280 -16.81 7.20 16.06
CA PRO A 280 -16.10 7.56 17.28
C PRO A 280 -15.09 6.46 17.69
N ALA A 281 -14.00 6.88 18.34
CA ALA A 281 -13.00 5.95 18.86
C ALA A 281 -13.63 4.86 19.75
N GLY A 282 -13.13 3.64 19.65
CA GLY A 282 -13.68 2.47 20.35
C GLY A 282 -14.77 1.72 19.58
N THR A 283 -15.29 2.26 18.46
CA THR A 283 -16.21 1.53 17.56
C THR A 283 -15.40 0.71 16.57
N ALA A 284 -15.68 -0.60 16.44
CA ALA A 284 -15.08 -1.47 15.43
C ALA A 284 -16.12 -2.51 15.02
N GLU A 285 -16.82 -2.28 13.92
CA GLU A 285 -17.92 -3.13 13.45
C GLU A 285 -17.70 -3.60 12.02
N GLY A 286 -18.11 -4.83 11.71
CA GLY A 286 -18.15 -5.40 10.36
C GLY A 286 -16.93 -6.21 9.94
N LEU A 287 -15.96 -6.46 10.86
CA LEU A 287 -14.78 -7.29 10.58
C LEU A 287 -14.79 -8.66 11.28
N GLU A 288 -15.90 -9.07 11.85
CA GLU A 288 -16.03 -10.30 12.66
C GLU A 288 -15.73 -11.58 11.84
N LEU A 289 -15.77 -11.49 10.52
CA LEU A 289 -15.60 -12.63 9.61
C LEU A 289 -14.14 -12.91 9.20
N ALA A 290 -13.19 -12.01 9.48
CA ALA A 290 -11.83 -12.14 8.99
C ALA A 290 -10.81 -11.45 9.91
N SER A 291 -9.59 -12.00 9.92
CA SER A 291 -8.37 -11.30 10.36
C SER A 291 -7.53 -10.97 9.12
N GLY A 292 -6.84 -9.84 9.14
CA GLY A 292 -5.87 -9.50 8.10
C GLY A 292 -4.62 -10.39 8.20
N PHE A 293 -3.76 -10.28 7.19
CA PHE A 293 -2.47 -10.95 7.18
C PHE A 293 -1.51 -10.27 8.19
N ASP A 294 -0.73 -11.07 8.89
CA ASP A 294 0.32 -10.61 9.80
C ASP A 294 1.57 -11.47 9.57
N HIS A 295 2.69 -10.85 9.21
CA HIS A 295 3.96 -11.52 8.93
C HIS A 295 4.52 -12.26 10.15
N PHE A 296 4.16 -11.85 11.36
CA PHE A 296 4.67 -12.35 12.64
C PHE A 296 3.64 -13.18 13.44
N ALA A 297 2.41 -13.31 12.95
CA ALA A 297 1.43 -14.23 13.53
C ALA A 297 1.87 -15.69 13.26
N LEU A 298 1.83 -16.53 14.33
CA LEU A 298 2.14 -17.97 14.26
C LEU A 298 0.92 -18.75 13.76
#